data_a92f6db28af9368ff2fc3fd761fdca99
#
_entry.id   a92f6db28af9368ff2fc3fd761fdca99
#
_cell.length_a   1.000
_cell.length_b   1.000
_cell.length_c   1.000
_cell.angle_alpha   90.00
_cell.angle_beta   90.00
_cell.angle_gamma   90.00
#
_symmetry.space_group_name_H-M   'P 1'
#
loop_
_entity.id
_entity.type
_entity.pdbx_description
1 polymer ?
#
loop_
_entity_poly.entity_id
_entity_poly.type
_entity_poly.pdbx_seq_one_letter_code
_entity_poly.pdbx_strand_id
1 'polypeptide(L)'
;TSAGRLSELIKPGCLIGIFASDGGKQDREVARGTVQEWNPQEQSSSNTLKCVAYDSLYDLQRSQDNKFYSAGTGTKSIMTGAFDEWGIPTKGYSGPNVSHEKMKYSSSYVSDMLLDVLDDAYKKGGGKFIIRAAEGYADVVERGTNTDVYVFRVDNTKSISQSISTASLVTRVRVLGQADDDGNSPVEATVDGLTKYGIRQRIYTRGKDESLDEAKTPAQKIIDEDGVIDEEITVQAPDVPFIRKGDLVYVMIGSAQNYYYVVGIRHDCDNYSMTMDLELAKTETATQTTKKKDYNVGDIVNFKGGTHYVSSYSGSRGYSARAGKAKITIKNGSGKTHPWHLIHTDSGSNVYGWVDDGTFE
;
A
#
# COMPACT_ATOMS: atom_id res chain seq x y z
N THR A 1 -8.42 -25.03 -34.71
CA THR A 1 -9.30 -25.87 -33.88
C THR A 1 -10.49 -26.35 -34.72
N SER A 2 -11.16 -27.43 -34.33
CA SER A 2 -12.41 -27.89 -34.94
C SER A 2 -13.54 -26.85 -34.88
N ALA A 3 -13.38 -25.80 -34.12
CA ALA A 3 -14.34 -24.69 -33.95
C ALA A 3 -14.11 -23.50 -34.88
N GLY A 4 -13.15 -23.55 -35.81
CA GLY A 4 -12.84 -22.45 -36.71
C GLY A 4 -11.54 -21.71 -36.38
N ARG A 5 -11.27 -20.61 -37.07
CA ARG A 5 -10.07 -19.76 -36.85
C ARG A 5 -10.26 -18.91 -35.58
N LEU A 6 -9.22 -18.74 -34.79
CA LEU A 6 -9.25 -17.86 -33.58
C LEU A 6 -9.72 -16.43 -33.92
N SER A 7 -9.32 -15.91 -35.08
CA SER A 7 -9.74 -14.60 -35.56
C SER A 7 -11.25 -14.49 -35.88
N GLU A 8 -11.95 -15.59 -36.02
CA GLU A 8 -13.40 -15.64 -36.19
C GLU A 8 -14.14 -15.72 -34.85
N LEU A 9 -13.51 -16.36 -33.86
CA LEU A 9 -14.06 -16.59 -32.53
C LEU A 9 -13.83 -15.40 -31.59
N ILE A 10 -12.64 -14.80 -31.66
CA ILE A 10 -12.27 -13.67 -30.80
C ILE A 10 -12.54 -12.38 -31.54
N LYS A 11 -13.36 -11.51 -30.97
CA LYS A 11 -13.76 -10.20 -31.50
C LYS A 11 -13.69 -9.15 -30.39
N PRO A 12 -13.69 -7.84 -30.71
CA PRO A 12 -13.90 -6.80 -29.71
C PRO A 12 -15.17 -7.09 -28.89
N GLY A 13 -15.10 -6.92 -27.57
CA GLY A 13 -16.14 -7.26 -26.61
C GLY A 13 -16.07 -8.69 -26.06
N CYS A 14 -15.25 -9.59 -26.63
CA CYS A 14 -15.04 -10.91 -26.03
C CYS A 14 -14.27 -10.82 -24.71
N LEU A 15 -14.67 -11.62 -23.72
CA LEU A 15 -13.97 -11.77 -22.46
C LEU A 15 -12.83 -12.80 -22.61
N ILE A 16 -11.64 -12.43 -22.19
CA ILE A 16 -10.45 -13.30 -22.17
C ILE A 16 -9.96 -13.44 -20.72
N GLY A 17 -9.67 -14.66 -20.30
CA GLY A 17 -9.01 -14.98 -19.03
C GLY A 17 -7.67 -15.65 -19.26
N ILE A 18 -6.68 -15.30 -18.43
CA ILE A 18 -5.35 -15.94 -18.38
C ILE A 18 -5.24 -16.68 -17.06
N PHE A 19 -4.83 -17.93 -17.13
CA PHE A 19 -4.68 -18.81 -15.98
C PHE A 19 -3.23 -19.28 -15.87
N ALA A 20 -2.73 -19.38 -14.64
CA ALA A 20 -1.41 -19.90 -14.36
C ALA A 20 -1.48 -21.00 -13.29
N SER A 21 -0.59 -21.98 -13.42
CA SER A 21 -0.41 -23.10 -12.48
C SER A 21 0.88 -22.92 -11.67
N ASP A 22 0.84 -23.27 -10.39
CA ASP A 22 2.00 -23.23 -9.49
C ASP A 22 2.57 -24.65 -9.26
N GLY A 23 2.93 -25.33 -10.36
CA GLY A 23 3.62 -26.62 -10.28
C GLY A 23 2.75 -27.83 -9.95
N GLY A 24 1.50 -27.84 -10.41
CA GLY A 24 0.60 -28.99 -10.35
C GLY A 24 -0.57 -28.86 -9.40
N LYS A 25 -0.74 -27.69 -8.80
CA LYS A 25 -1.97 -27.29 -8.12
C LYS A 25 -2.98 -26.77 -9.17
N GLN A 26 -4.19 -26.53 -8.71
CA GLN A 26 -5.26 -26.02 -9.56
C GLN A 26 -4.85 -24.70 -10.23
N ASP A 27 -5.12 -24.57 -11.53
CA ASP A 27 -4.91 -23.34 -12.26
C ASP A 27 -5.68 -22.18 -11.60
N ARG A 28 -5.01 -21.05 -11.41
CA ARG A 28 -5.61 -19.82 -10.86
C ARG A 28 -5.64 -18.77 -11.94
N GLU A 29 -6.74 -18.03 -12.00
CA GLU A 29 -6.84 -16.86 -12.87
C GLU A 29 -5.90 -15.76 -12.38
N VAL A 30 -5.05 -15.28 -13.29
CA VAL A 30 -4.08 -14.20 -13.02
C VAL A 30 -4.45 -12.90 -13.70
N ALA A 31 -5.20 -12.96 -14.80
CA ALA A 31 -5.71 -11.78 -15.48
C ALA A 31 -7.02 -12.10 -16.21
N ARG A 32 -7.88 -11.10 -16.31
CA ARG A 32 -9.11 -11.14 -17.11
C ARG A 32 -9.37 -9.78 -17.72
N GLY A 33 -9.81 -9.76 -18.98
CA GLY A 33 -10.14 -8.51 -19.63
C GLY A 33 -11.06 -8.68 -20.82
N THR A 34 -11.69 -7.59 -21.24
CA THR A 34 -12.49 -7.51 -22.46
C THR A 34 -11.63 -7.02 -23.60
N VAL A 35 -11.68 -7.71 -24.74
CA VAL A 35 -10.94 -7.34 -25.95
C VAL A 35 -11.41 -5.98 -26.46
N GLN A 36 -10.49 -5.02 -26.52
CA GLN A 36 -10.72 -3.68 -27.06
C GLN A 36 -10.07 -3.50 -28.44
N GLU A 37 -8.88 -4.13 -28.64
CA GLU A 37 -8.19 -4.09 -29.92
C GLU A 37 -8.09 -5.49 -30.50
N TRP A 38 -8.35 -5.57 -31.81
CA TRP A 38 -8.35 -6.83 -32.54
C TRP A 38 -7.67 -6.60 -33.89
N ASN A 39 -6.56 -7.27 -34.10
CA ASN A 39 -5.75 -7.10 -35.32
C ASN A 39 -5.30 -8.48 -35.85
N PRO A 40 -6.07 -9.08 -36.76
CA PRO A 40 -5.66 -10.29 -37.45
C PRO A 40 -4.60 -9.94 -38.51
N GLN A 41 -3.53 -10.71 -38.56
CA GLN A 41 -2.48 -10.60 -39.58
C GLN A 41 -2.41 -11.91 -40.34
N GLU A 42 -2.66 -11.82 -41.65
CA GLU A 42 -2.55 -12.94 -42.58
C GLU A 42 -1.27 -12.80 -43.40
N GLN A 43 -0.40 -13.78 -43.30
CA GLN A 43 0.84 -13.89 -44.08
C GLN A 43 0.85 -15.24 -44.81
N SER A 44 1.64 -15.34 -45.89
CA SER A 44 1.72 -16.58 -46.69
C SER A 44 2.18 -17.81 -45.90
N SER A 45 2.91 -17.62 -44.82
CA SER A 45 3.48 -18.68 -43.98
C SER A 45 2.88 -18.79 -42.57
N SER A 46 2.15 -17.78 -42.09
CA SER A 46 1.55 -17.77 -40.76
C SER A 46 0.38 -16.81 -40.65
N ASN A 47 -0.64 -17.21 -39.91
CA ASN A 47 -1.75 -16.35 -39.53
C ASN A 47 -1.67 -16.10 -38.04
N THR A 48 -1.55 -14.84 -37.65
CA THR A 48 -1.51 -14.42 -36.26
C THR A 48 -2.67 -13.51 -35.92
N LEU A 49 -3.16 -13.59 -34.69
CA LEU A 49 -4.12 -12.67 -34.14
C LEU A 49 -3.50 -11.94 -32.95
N LYS A 50 -3.36 -10.62 -33.08
CA LYS A 50 -2.96 -9.76 -31.96
C LYS A 50 -4.20 -9.11 -31.38
N CYS A 51 -4.44 -9.34 -30.10
CA CYS A 51 -5.52 -8.71 -29.33
C CYS A 51 -4.95 -7.93 -28.17
N VAL A 52 -5.61 -6.85 -27.78
CA VAL A 52 -5.41 -6.16 -26.52
C VAL A 52 -6.73 -6.20 -25.75
N ALA A 53 -6.67 -6.70 -24.54
CA ALA A 53 -7.81 -6.75 -23.62
C ALA A 53 -7.48 -5.99 -22.34
N TYR A 54 -8.45 -5.29 -21.83
CA TYR A 54 -8.33 -4.51 -20.59
C TYR A 54 -9.32 -5.05 -19.56
N ASP A 55 -8.96 -4.93 -18.29
CA ASP A 55 -9.82 -5.29 -17.18
C ASP A 55 -10.99 -4.29 -17.02
N SER A 56 -11.88 -4.57 -16.07
CA SER A 56 -13.07 -3.75 -15.83
C SER A 56 -12.78 -2.33 -15.33
N LEU A 57 -11.57 -2.03 -14.89
CA LEU A 57 -11.18 -0.69 -14.44
C LEU A 57 -10.81 0.24 -15.60
N TYR A 58 -10.64 -0.30 -16.81
CA TYR A 58 -10.28 0.47 -18.00
C TYR A 58 -11.30 1.58 -18.30
N ASP A 59 -12.58 1.28 -18.16
CA ASP A 59 -13.65 2.24 -18.46
C ASP A 59 -13.59 3.45 -17.51
N LEU A 60 -13.16 3.28 -16.27
CA LEU A 60 -12.96 4.38 -15.32
C LEU A 60 -11.84 5.33 -15.75
N GLN A 61 -10.81 4.81 -16.44
CA GLN A 61 -9.69 5.61 -16.96
C GLN A 61 -10.03 6.36 -18.24
N ARG A 62 -11.09 5.95 -18.94
CA ARG A 62 -11.51 6.52 -20.22
C ARG A 62 -12.75 7.40 -20.13
N SER A 63 -13.37 7.43 -18.96
CA SER A 63 -14.64 8.13 -18.74
C SER A 63 -14.45 9.32 -17.81
N GLN A 64 -15.08 10.43 -18.17
CA GLN A 64 -15.11 11.66 -17.39
C GLN A 64 -16.50 11.89 -16.80
N ASP A 65 -16.55 12.48 -15.62
CA ASP A 65 -17.81 12.83 -14.97
C ASP A 65 -17.67 14.10 -14.12
N ASN A 66 -18.81 14.62 -13.67
CA ASN A 66 -18.92 15.69 -12.69
C ASN A 66 -19.48 15.10 -11.40
N LYS A 67 -18.69 15.16 -10.33
CA LYS A 67 -19.10 14.60 -9.03
C LYS A 67 -18.99 15.65 -7.93
N PHE A 68 -19.95 15.55 -7.02
CA PHE A 68 -19.97 16.34 -5.82
C PHE A 68 -20.26 15.43 -4.62
N TYR A 69 -19.34 15.46 -3.68
CA TYR A 69 -19.49 14.75 -2.40
C TYR A 69 -19.56 15.78 -1.28
N SER A 70 -20.61 15.71 -0.48
CA SER A 70 -20.78 16.56 0.70
C SER A 70 -19.75 16.24 1.78
N ALA A 71 -19.43 17.23 2.61
CA ALA A 71 -18.63 16.98 3.80
C ALA A 71 -19.24 15.88 4.66
N GLY A 72 -18.39 15.00 5.20
CA GLY A 72 -18.80 13.82 5.97
C GLY A 72 -19.05 12.56 5.14
N THR A 73 -19.01 12.63 3.80
CA THR A 73 -19.13 11.42 2.95
C THR A 73 -17.92 10.51 3.17
N GLY A 74 -18.16 9.23 3.45
CA GLY A 74 -17.09 8.27 3.73
C GLY A 74 -16.47 7.66 2.47
N THR A 75 -15.18 7.33 2.52
CA THR A 75 -14.44 6.67 1.43
C THR A 75 -15.17 5.47 0.86
N LYS A 76 -15.66 4.58 1.75
CA LYS A 76 -16.41 3.39 1.35
C LYS A 76 -17.60 3.74 0.45
N SER A 77 -18.40 4.71 0.85
CA SER A 77 -19.61 5.11 0.10
C SER A 77 -19.26 5.64 -1.29
N ILE A 78 -18.18 6.43 -1.40
CA ILE A 78 -17.72 6.96 -2.68
C ILE A 78 -17.24 5.82 -3.60
N MET A 79 -16.36 4.95 -3.07
CA MET A 79 -15.75 3.87 -3.86
C MET A 79 -16.79 2.85 -4.34
N THR A 80 -17.66 2.38 -3.43
CA THR A 80 -18.70 1.39 -3.80
C THR A 80 -19.74 2.00 -4.73
N GLY A 81 -20.14 3.26 -4.48
CA GLY A 81 -21.08 3.96 -5.35
C GLY A 81 -20.53 4.16 -6.77
N ALA A 82 -19.24 4.44 -6.91
CA ALA A 82 -18.62 4.56 -8.23
C ALA A 82 -18.57 3.19 -8.94
N PHE A 83 -18.18 2.12 -8.26
CA PHE A 83 -18.17 0.79 -8.88
C PHE A 83 -19.57 0.34 -9.31
N ASP A 84 -20.57 0.58 -8.47
CA ASP A 84 -21.96 0.25 -8.78
C ASP A 84 -22.48 1.05 -10.00
N GLU A 85 -22.20 2.36 -10.04
CA GLU A 85 -22.62 3.25 -11.13
C GLU A 85 -22.02 2.85 -12.49
N TRP A 86 -20.76 2.39 -12.47
CA TRP A 86 -20.05 1.94 -13.67
C TRP A 86 -20.20 0.45 -13.97
N GLY A 87 -21.06 -0.24 -13.22
CA GLY A 87 -21.36 -1.67 -13.42
C GLY A 87 -20.15 -2.58 -13.18
N ILE A 88 -19.19 -2.15 -12.32
CA ILE A 88 -18.00 -2.92 -11.99
C ILE A 88 -18.30 -3.80 -10.78
N PRO A 89 -18.29 -5.14 -10.93
CA PRO A 89 -18.58 -6.03 -9.82
C PRO A 89 -17.53 -5.93 -8.71
N THR A 90 -17.95 -6.09 -7.45
CA THR A 90 -17.07 -6.16 -6.27
C THR A 90 -17.42 -7.38 -5.43
N LYS A 91 -16.43 -7.99 -4.76
CA LYS A 91 -16.64 -9.07 -3.77
C LYS A 91 -16.92 -8.55 -2.36
N GLY A 92 -16.84 -7.25 -2.18
CA GLY A 92 -16.92 -6.57 -0.90
C GLY A 92 -16.04 -5.32 -0.90
N TYR A 93 -15.91 -4.68 0.24
CA TYR A 93 -15.06 -3.51 0.39
C TYR A 93 -14.14 -3.69 1.60
N SER A 94 -12.84 -3.79 1.33
CA SER A 94 -11.78 -3.92 2.33
C SER A 94 -10.92 -2.65 2.47
N GLY A 95 -11.29 -1.58 1.76
CA GLY A 95 -10.59 -0.32 1.74
C GLY A 95 -10.82 0.55 2.99
N PRO A 96 -10.22 1.75 3.03
CA PRO A 96 -10.37 2.68 4.14
C PRO A 96 -11.81 3.21 4.22
N ASN A 97 -12.21 3.62 5.40
CA ASN A 97 -13.51 4.30 5.59
C ASN A 97 -13.32 5.55 6.44
N VAL A 98 -12.81 6.59 5.82
CA VAL A 98 -12.52 7.90 6.41
C VAL A 98 -13.54 8.91 5.90
N SER A 99 -13.96 9.86 6.73
CA SER A 99 -14.83 10.97 6.30
C SER A 99 -14.01 12.02 5.54
N HIS A 100 -14.54 12.45 4.41
CA HIS A 100 -13.93 13.48 3.58
C HIS A 100 -14.55 14.85 3.83
N GLU A 101 -13.78 15.89 3.59
CA GLU A 101 -14.31 17.24 3.40
C GLU A 101 -15.13 17.28 2.10
N LYS A 102 -15.72 18.43 1.82
CA LYS A 102 -16.44 18.63 0.56
C LYS A 102 -15.50 18.45 -0.64
N MET A 103 -15.79 17.50 -1.51
CA MET A 103 -15.03 17.25 -2.73
C MET A 103 -15.87 17.59 -3.97
N LYS A 104 -15.28 18.29 -4.92
CA LYS A 104 -15.94 18.67 -6.18
C LYS A 104 -15.03 18.37 -7.36
N TYR A 105 -15.54 17.59 -8.27
CA TYR A 105 -14.87 17.23 -9.53
C TYR A 105 -15.69 17.75 -10.70
N SER A 106 -15.00 18.27 -11.72
CA SER A 106 -15.63 18.80 -12.93
C SER A 106 -14.87 18.29 -14.13
N SER A 107 -15.54 17.55 -15.00
CA SER A 107 -14.95 16.93 -16.21
C SER A 107 -13.66 16.17 -15.91
N SER A 108 -13.61 15.50 -14.76
CA SER A 108 -12.47 14.72 -14.29
C SER A 108 -12.62 13.25 -14.68
N TYR A 109 -11.52 12.56 -14.96
CA TYR A 109 -11.58 11.12 -15.16
C TYR A 109 -12.00 10.43 -13.85
N VAL A 110 -12.86 9.41 -13.98
CA VAL A 110 -13.40 8.71 -12.80
C VAL A 110 -12.28 8.04 -12.02
N SER A 111 -11.29 7.44 -12.69
CA SER A 111 -10.11 6.88 -12.06
C SER A 111 -9.36 7.90 -11.19
N ASP A 112 -9.17 9.12 -11.70
CA ASP A 112 -8.43 10.17 -11.00
C ASP A 112 -9.19 10.63 -9.76
N MET A 113 -10.52 10.75 -9.85
CA MET A 113 -11.36 11.06 -8.70
C MET A 113 -11.22 10.01 -7.60
N LEU A 114 -11.24 8.72 -7.97
CA LEU A 114 -11.13 7.62 -6.99
C LEU A 114 -9.73 7.55 -6.36
N LEU A 115 -8.68 7.83 -7.12
CA LEU A 115 -7.31 7.91 -6.60
C LEU A 115 -7.14 9.10 -5.65
N ASP A 116 -7.71 10.27 -5.98
CA ASP A 116 -7.71 11.45 -5.10
C ASP A 116 -8.44 11.17 -3.78
N VAL A 117 -9.59 10.48 -3.82
CA VAL A 117 -10.31 10.05 -2.62
C VAL A 117 -9.47 9.12 -1.74
N LEU A 118 -8.73 8.17 -2.35
CA LEU A 118 -7.82 7.28 -1.59
C LEU A 118 -6.62 8.04 -1.02
N ASP A 119 -6.11 9.03 -1.75
CA ASP A 119 -5.01 9.88 -1.29
C ASP A 119 -5.45 10.78 -0.11
N ASP A 120 -6.65 11.37 -0.18
CA ASP A 120 -7.21 12.11 0.96
C ASP A 120 -7.47 11.20 2.17
N ALA A 121 -7.95 9.98 1.95
CA ALA A 121 -8.11 8.99 3.02
C ALA A 121 -6.76 8.64 3.67
N TYR A 122 -5.71 8.45 2.87
CA TYR A 122 -4.35 8.22 3.36
C TYR A 122 -3.86 9.40 4.20
N LYS A 123 -4.05 10.63 3.72
CA LYS A 123 -3.70 11.87 4.46
C LYS A 123 -4.39 11.98 5.81
N LYS A 124 -5.53 11.34 5.97
CA LYS A 124 -6.32 11.27 7.22
C LYS A 124 -6.06 10.01 8.04
N GLY A 125 -4.99 9.27 7.74
CA GLY A 125 -4.58 8.09 8.50
C GLY A 125 -5.26 6.79 8.07
N GLY A 126 -5.90 6.76 6.89
CA GLY A 126 -6.63 5.59 6.38
C GLY A 126 -5.76 4.47 5.77
N GLY A 127 -4.43 4.57 5.81
CA GLY A 127 -3.53 3.62 5.15
C GLY A 127 -3.37 3.86 3.66
N LYS A 128 -2.36 3.23 3.03
CA LYS A 128 -2.12 3.30 1.57
C LYS A 128 -2.81 2.15 0.85
N PHE A 129 -3.81 2.48 0.04
CA PHE A 129 -4.60 1.53 -0.73
C PHE A 129 -4.42 1.73 -2.23
N ILE A 130 -4.67 0.68 -2.98
CA ILE A 130 -4.73 0.68 -4.44
C ILE A 130 -6.05 0.08 -4.90
N ILE A 131 -6.45 0.42 -6.12
CA ILE A 131 -7.56 -0.23 -6.83
C ILE A 131 -6.93 -1.23 -7.80
N ARG A 132 -7.40 -2.47 -7.78
CA ARG A 132 -7.00 -3.50 -8.75
C ARG A 132 -8.18 -4.40 -9.13
N ALA A 133 -8.16 -4.92 -10.34
CA ALA A 133 -9.12 -5.94 -10.76
C ALA A 133 -8.53 -7.33 -10.53
N ALA A 134 -9.36 -8.26 -10.08
CA ALA A 134 -9.03 -9.68 -9.92
C ALA A 134 -10.28 -10.53 -10.20
N GLU A 135 -10.13 -11.57 -11.00
CA GLU A 135 -11.23 -12.50 -11.33
C GLU A 135 -12.52 -11.81 -11.81
N GLY A 136 -12.39 -10.66 -12.48
CA GLY A 136 -13.51 -9.86 -12.97
C GLY A 136 -14.15 -8.93 -11.93
N TYR A 137 -13.60 -8.82 -10.74
CA TYR A 137 -14.07 -7.91 -9.68
C TYR A 137 -13.07 -6.78 -9.45
N ALA A 138 -13.56 -5.60 -9.14
CA ALA A 138 -12.73 -4.55 -8.56
C ALA A 138 -12.55 -4.77 -7.05
N ASP A 139 -11.36 -4.45 -6.55
CA ASP A 139 -11.05 -4.52 -5.14
C ASP A 139 -10.18 -3.31 -4.73
N VAL A 140 -10.41 -2.81 -3.52
CA VAL A 140 -9.61 -1.77 -2.90
C VAL A 140 -8.73 -2.45 -1.85
N VAL A 141 -7.45 -2.61 -2.17
CA VAL A 141 -6.53 -3.44 -1.41
C VAL A 141 -5.46 -2.58 -0.75
N GLU A 142 -5.19 -2.83 0.52
CA GLU A 142 -4.07 -2.20 1.21
C GLU A 142 -2.75 -2.74 0.65
N ARG A 143 -1.79 -1.84 0.41
CA ARG A 143 -0.46 -2.22 -0.10
C ARG A 143 0.27 -3.10 0.92
N GLY A 144 0.91 -4.16 0.42
CA GLY A 144 1.74 -5.04 1.24
C GLY A 144 0.98 -6.05 2.10
N THR A 145 -0.30 -6.29 1.82
CA THR A 145 -1.11 -7.29 2.55
C THR A 145 -1.08 -8.69 1.91
N ASN A 146 -0.22 -8.91 0.91
CA ASN A 146 -0.01 -10.24 0.33
C ASN A 146 0.56 -11.21 1.38
N THR A 147 0.09 -12.46 1.36
CA THR A 147 0.51 -13.51 2.30
C THR A 147 1.91 -14.03 2.00
N ASP A 148 2.26 -14.13 0.73
CA ASP A 148 3.54 -14.64 0.28
C ASP A 148 4.44 -13.48 -0.15
N VAL A 149 5.56 -13.28 0.56
CA VAL A 149 6.56 -12.27 0.21
C VAL A 149 7.69 -12.93 -0.56
N TYR A 150 7.79 -12.65 -1.85
CA TYR A 150 8.86 -13.17 -2.70
C TYR A 150 10.17 -12.44 -2.47
N VAL A 151 11.28 -13.21 -2.50
CA VAL A 151 12.64 -12.68 -2.27
C VAL A 151 13.41 -12.69 -3.58
N PHE A 152 13.87 -11.52 -4.00
CA PHE A 152 14.68 -11.33 -5.20
C PHE A 152 16.13 -11.04 -4.84
N ARG A 153 17.05 -11.89 -5.35
CA ARG A 153 18.49 -11.80 -5.19
C ARG A 153 19.16 -11.79 -6.56
N VAL A 154 20.41 -11.43 -6.60
CA VAL A 154 21.19 -11.43 -7.84
C VAL A 154 21.23 -12.81 -8.50
N ASP A 155 21.19 -13.89 -7.72
CA ASP A 155 21.26 -15.29 -8.20
C ASP A 155 19.93 -15.79 -8.78
N ASN A 156 18.78 -15.19 -8.45
CA ASN A 156 17.48 -15.60 -8.97
C ASN A 156 16.80 -14.50 -9.83
N THR A 157 17.56 -13.53 -10.29
CA THR A 157 17.09 -12.45 -11.16
C THR A 157 17.93 -12.38 -12.43
N LYS A 158 17.35 -11.83 -13.51
CA LYS A 158 18.10 -11.54 -14.75
C LYS A 158 18.89 -10.24 -14.61
N SER A 159 18.27 -9.22 -14.04
CA SER A 159 18.90 -7.94 -13.73
C SER A 159 18.15 -7.23 -12.60
N ILE A 160 18.89 -6.41 -11.87
CA ILE A 160 18.34 -5.47 -10.91
C ILE A 160 19.02 -4.13 -11.19
N SER A 161 18.25 -3.09 -11.46
CA SER A 161 18.73 -1.73 -11.64
C SER A 161 18.16 -0.84 -10.55
N GLN A 162 18.98 0.06 -10.04
CA GLN A 162 18.61 1.04 -9.02
C GLN A 162 18.86 2.43 -9.56
N SER A 163 17.87 3.30 -9.47
CA SER A 163 17.97 4.72 -9.77
C SER A 163 17.68 5.50 -8.49
N ILE A 164 18.56 6.43 -8.16
CA ILE A 164 18.38 7.34 -7.04
C ILE A 164 18.28 8.74 -7.60
N SER A 165 17.18 9.44 -7.35
CA SER A 165 16.94 10.79 -7.84
C SER A 165 16.63 11.74 -6.70
N THR A 166 17.18 12.94 -6.80
CA THR A 166 16.81 14.07 -5.96
C THR A 166 16.04 15.14 -6.74
N ALA A 167 15.59 14.83 -7.97
CA ALA A 167 15.01 15.83 -8.87
C ALA A 167 13.70 16.40 -8.33
N SER A 168 12.85 15.57 -7.74
CA SER A 168 11.55 15.91 -7.15
C SER A 168 11.65 16.34 -5.67
N LEU A 169 12.83 16.20 -5.05
CA LEU A 169 13.04 16.40 -3.63
C LEU A 169 12.65 17.82 -3.16
N VAL A 170 11.70 17.92 -2.24
CA VAL A 170 11.35 19.16 -1.55
C VAL A 170 12.17 19.26 -0.27
N THR A 171 13.03 20.27 -0.17
CA THR A 171 13.94 20.41 0.97
C THR A 171 13.52 21.49 1.94
N ARG A 172 12.52 22.29 1.57
CA ARG A 172 11.98 23.37 2.42
C ARG A 172 10.52 23.62 2.12
N VAL A 173 9.71 23.85 3.14
CA VAL A 173 8.36 24.39 3.01
C VAL A 173 8.27 25.70 3.79
N ARG A 174 7.81 26.76 3.13
CA ARG A 174 7.42 28.02 3.80
C ARG A 174 5.93 28.03 4.04
N VAL A 175 5.56 28.31 5.26
CA VAL A 175 4.18 28.62 5.64
C VAL A 175 3.97 30.11 5.47
N LEU A 176 3.08 30.48 4.56
CA LEU A 176 2.68 31.87 4.37
C LEU A 176 1.36 32.16 5.09
N GLY A 177 1.27 33.32 5.68
CA GLY A 177 0.00 33.88 6.19
C GLY A 177 -0.90 34.32 5.05
N GLN A 178 -2.08 34.85 5.44
CA GLN A 178 -3.02 35.42 4.49
C GLN A 178 -2.38 36.67 3.82
N ALA A 179 -2.72 36.89 2.56
CA ALA A 179 -2.33 38.11 1.88
C ALA A 179 -2.93 39.36 2.51
N ASP A 180 -2.14 40.43 2.61
CA ASP A 180 -2.59 41.74 2.97
C ASP A 180 -3.36 42.45 1.80
N ASP A 181 -3.82 43.67 2.01
CA ASP A 181 -4.56 44.42 1.00
C ASP A 181 -3.73 44.75 -0.26
N ASP A 182 -2.38 44.69 -0.17
CA ASP A 182 -1.44 44.87 -1.26
C ASP A 182 -1.07 43.54 -1.94
N GLY A 183 -1.60 42.41 -1.45
CA GLY A 183 -1.35 41.06 -1.99
C GLY A 183 -0.09 40.40 -1.47
N ASN A 184 0.59 40.95 -0.46
CA ASN A 184 1.77 40.37 0.15
C ASN A 184 1.38 39.34 1.23
N SER A 185 1.98 38.18 1.20
CA SER A 185 1.78 37.13 2.21
C SER A 185 3.04 37.00 3.08
N PRO A 186 2.96 37.27 4.39
CA PRO A 186 4.10 37.17 5.29
C PRO A 186 4.52 35.70 5.45
N VAL A 187 5.85 35.47 5.56
CA VAL A 187 6.35 34.14 5.94
C VAL A 187 6.20 33.99 7.45
N GLU A 188 5.33 33.08 7.88
CA GLU A 188 5.05 32.83 9.29
C GLU A 188 5.89 31.69 9.88
N ALA A 189 6.26 30.71 9.06
CA ALA A 189 7.15 29.62 9.47
C ALA A 189 7.93 29.04 8.29
N THR A 190 9.01 28.33 8.60
CA THR A 190 9.79 27.54 7.64
C THR A 190 10.04 26.16 8.22
N VAL A 191 9.76 25.13 7.46
CA VAL A 191 10.04 23.72 7.79
C VAL A 191 11.13 23.22 6.84
N ASP A 192 12.28 22.83 7.38
CA ASP A 192 13.41 22.35 6.63
C ASP A 192 13.52 20.82 6.71
N GLY A 193 13.78 20.19 5.56
CA GLY A 193 14.12 18.79 5.42
C GLY A 193 15.60 18.59 5.03
N LEU A 194 15.84 17.85 3.93
CA LEU A 194 17.20 17.51 3.46
C LEU A 194 17.90 18.65 2.70
N THR A 195 18.04 19.82 3.32
CA THR A 195 18.63 21.04 2.71
C THR A 195 20.09 20.87 2.25
N LYS A 196 20.79 19.81 2.68
CA LYS A 196 22.14 19.47 2.18
C LYS A 196 22.19 19.19 0.67
N TYR A 197 21.06 18.90 0.05
CA TYR A 197 20.93 18.72 -1.40
C TYR A 197 20.52 20.00 -2.16
N GLY A 198 20.58 21.14 -1.51
CA GLY A 198 20.13 22.44 -2.02
C GLY A 198 18.75 22.83 -1.48
N ILE A 199 18.37 24.09 -1.70
CA ILE A 199 17.06 24.58 -1.26
C ILE A 199 16.09 24.50 -2.43
N ARG A 200 15.13 23.57 -2.33
CA ARG A 200 14.01 23.40 -3.24
C ARG A 200 12.74 23.59 -2.44
N GLN A 201 12.13 24.75 -2.61
CA GLN A 201 11.10 25.24 -1.72
C GLN A 201 9.70 25.06 -2.31
N ARG A 202 8.79 24.57 -1.47
CA ARG A 202 7.33 24.70 -1.67
C ARG A 202 6.74 25.72 -0.72
N ILE A 203 5.53 26.14 -1.05
CA ILE A 203 4.74 27.07 -0.25
C ILE A 203 3.49 26.35 0.21
N TYR A 204 3.18 26.50 1.50
CA TYR A 204 1.90 26.21 2.09
C TYR A 204 1.26 27.50 2.55
N THR A 205 0.10 27.86 2.06
CA THR A 205 -0.62 29.07 2.52
C THR A 205 -1.63 28.69 3.58
N ARG A 206 -1.48 29.25 4.75
CA ARG A 206 -2.35 29.01 5.90
C ARG A 206 -3.79 29.43 5.60
N GLY A 207 -4.74 28.55 5.94
CA GLY A 207 -6.17 28.87 5.86
C GLY A 207 -6.56 30.05 6.77
N LYS A 208 -7.66 30.73 6.43
CA LYS A 208 -8.10 31.94 7.17
C LYS A 208 -8.38 31.67 8.66
N ASP A 209 -8.95 30.47 8.94
CA ASP A 209 -9.34 30.07 10.29
C ASP A 209 -8.35 29.05 10.91
N GLU A 210 -7.24 28.81 10.25
CA GLU A 210 -6.20 27.86 10.66
C GLU A 210 -5.15 28.56 11.51
N SER A 211 -4.80 28.02 12.66
CA SER A 211 -3.70 28.55 13.49
C SER A 211 -2.34 28.22 12.86
N LEU A 212 -1.28 28.92 13.27
CA LEU A 212 0.08 28.67 12.80
C LEU A 212 0.55 27.25 13.17
N ASP A 213 0.18 26.74 14.33
CA ASP A 213 0.58 25.39 14.75
C ASP A 213 -0.17 24.31 13.97
N GLU A 214 -1.42 24.52 13.62
CA GLU A 214 -2.14 23.67 12.69
C GLU A 214 -1.50 23.68 11.29
N ALA A 215 -1.10 24.83 10.77
CA ALA A 215 -0.47 24.97 9.45
C ALA A 215 0.92 24.32 9.36
N LYS A 216 1.64 24.19 10.46
CA LYS A 216 2.93 23.47 10.50
C LYS A 216 2.77 21.98 10.23
N THR A 217 1.64 21.38 10.63
CA THR A 217 1.36 19.95 10.41
C THR A 217 1.34 19.59 8.92
N PRO A 218 0.51 20.20 8.05
CA PRO A 218 0.58 19.94 6.62
C PRO A 218 1.91 20.35 5.98
N ALA A 219 2.58 21.40 6.46
CA ALA A 219 3.90 21.78 5.97
C ALA A 219 4.95 20.69 6.29
N GLN A 220 4.93 20.13 7.49
CA GLN A 220 5.78 18.97 7.85
C GLN A 220 5.43 17.76 7.01
N LYS A 221 4.15 17.51 6.77
CA LYS A 221 3.71 16.39 5.94
C LYS A 221 4.24 16.48 4.50
N ILE A 222 4.29 17.65 3.90
CA ILE A 222 4.94 17.87 2.60
C ILE A 222 6.42 17.46 2.66
N ILE A 223 7.14 17.80 3.74
CA ILE A 223 8.54 17.36 3.91
C ILE A 223 8.63 15.86 4.11
N ASP A 224 7.71 15.24 4.84
CA ASP A 224 7.71 13.79 5.10
C ASP A 224 7.40 12.98 3.83
N GLU A 225 6.57 13.50 2.94
CA GLU A 225 6.17 12.86 1.69
C GLU A 225 7.13 13.16 0.54
N ASP A 226 7.40 14.43 0.26
CA ASP A 226 8.17 14.89 -0.90
C ASP A 226 9.62 15.28 -0.55
N GLY A 227 9.96 15.31 0.74
CA GLY A 227 11.30 15.62 1.24
C GLY A 227 12.22 14.40 1.35
N VAL A 228 11.86 13.30 0.70
CA VAL A 228 12.64 12.06 0.65
C VAL A 228 13.27 11.88 -0.72
N ILE A 229 14.39 11.18 -0.75
CA ILE A 229 15.08 10.84 -2.00
C ILE A 229 14.26 9.76 -2.70
N ASP A 230 13.95 9.99 -3.98
CA ASP A 230 13.29 8.98 -4.80
C ASP A 230 14.28 7.85 -5.09
N GLU A 231 13.92 6.65 -4.70
CA GLU A 231 14.64 5.43 -5.01
C GLU A 231 13.70 4.53 -5.81
N GLU A 232 14.04 4.32 -7.07
CA GLU A 232 13.33 3.41 -7.96
C GLU A 232 14.21 2.19 -8.22
N ILE A 233 13.63 1.03 -8.06
CA ILE A 233 14.28 -0.24 -8.38
C ILE A 233 13.45 -0.94 -9.44
N THR A 234 14.11 -1.32 -10.54
CA THR A 234 13.52 -2.20 -11.55
C THR A 234 14.17 -3.57 -11.46
N VAL A 235 13.38 -4.60 -11.28
CA VAL A 235 13.81 -6.01 -11.21
C VAL A 235 13.28 -6.75 -12.42
N GLN A 236 14.19 -7.41 -13.17
CA GLN A 236 13.85 -8.40 -14.18
C GLN A 236 14.18 -9.80 -13.65
N ALA A 237 13.19 -10.67 -13.65
CA ALA A 237 13.30 -12.01 -13.07
C ALA A 237 12.55 -13.06 -13.92
N PRO A 238 12.76 -14.37 -13.68
CA PRO A 238 11.83 -15.39 -14.12
C PRO A 238 10.41 -15.06 -13.65
N ASP A 239 9.41 -15.38 -14.47
CA ASP A 239 8.03 -15.00 -14.19
C ASP A 239 7.47 -15.69 -12.94
N VAL A 240 6.83 -14.89 -12.10
CA VAL A 240 5.99 -15.34 -10.99
C VAL A 240 4.59 -14.77 -11.21
N PRO A 241 3.69 -15.51 -11.87
CA PRO A 241 2.41 -14.98 -12.37
C PRO A 241 1.47 -14.42 -11.29
N PHE A 242 1.75 -14.73 -10.02
CA PHE A 242 0.89 -14.36 -8.89
C PHE A 242 1.27 -13.03 -8.23
N ILE A 243 2.42 -12.46 -8.57
CA ILE A 243 2.83 -11.14 -8.08
C ILE A 243 1.99 -10.07 -8.81
N ARG A 244 1.47 -9.14 -8.05
CA ARG A 244 0.57 -8.09 -8.53
C ARG A 244 1.02 -6.71 -8.05
N LYS A 245 0.56 -5.67 -8.76
CA LYS A 245 0.71 -4.29 -8.25
C LYS A 245 0.15 -4.18 -6.83
N GLY A 246 0.89 -3.52 -5.95
CA GLY A 246 0.58 -3.34 -4.54
C GLY A 246 1.14 -4.41 -3.61
N ASP A 247 1.65 -5.52 -4.13
CA ASP A 247 2.26 -6.56 -3.31
C ASP A 247 3.60 -6.10 -2.73
N LEU A 248 3.95 -6.63 -1.56
CA LEU A 248 5.24 -6.46 -0.91
C LEU A 248 6.20 -7.56 -1.40
N VAL A 249 7.40 -7.16 -1.77
CA VAL A 249 8.51 -8.06 -2.12
C VAL A 249 9.75 -7.67 -1.34
N TYR A 250 10.68 -8.59 -1.17
CA TYR A 250 11.96 -8.33 -0.54
C TYR A 250 13.08 -8.41 -1.58
N VAL A 251 13.91 -7.37 -1.68
CA VAL A 251 15.00 -7.31 -2.66
C VAL A 251 16.34 -7.24 -1.94
N MET A 252 17.28 -8.08 -2.37
CA MET A 252 18.65 -8.15 -1.86
C MET A 252 19.63 -7.75 -2.95
N ILE A 253 20.08 -6.48 -2.94
CA ILE A 253 21.07 -5.95 -3.90
C ILE A 253 22.28 -5.46 -3.12
N GLY A 254 23.43 -6.06 -3.33
CA GLY A 254 24.66 -5.62 -2.67
C GLY A 254 24.49 -5.47 -1.17
N SER A 255 24.65 -4.25 -0.65
CA SER A 255 24.39 -3.92 0.75
C SER A 255 22.95 -3.53 1.05
N ALA A 256 22.13 -3.25 0.04
CA ALA A 256 20.72 -2.89 0.22
C ALA A 256 19.86 -4.14 0.37
N GLN A 257 19.22 -4.26 1.52
CA GLN A 257 18.30 -5.35 1.84
C GLN A 257 17.04 -4.72 2.43
N ASN A 258 15.99 -4.59 1.61
CA ASN A 258 14.79 -3.89 1.99
C ASN A 258 13.53 -4.53 1.41
N TYR A 259 12.40 -4.16 2.01
CA TYR A 259 11.08 -4.43 1.47
C TYR A 259 10.68 -3.34 0.48
N TYR A 260 10.03 -3.74 -0.60
CA TYR A 260 9.55 -2.85 -1.65
C TYR A 260 8.11 -3.19 -2.00
N TYR A 261 7.34 -2.16 -2.35
CA TYR A 261 6.03 -2.33 -2.97
C TYR A 261 6.15 -2.39 -4.48
N VAL A 262 5.47 -3.33 -5.09
CA VAL A 262 5.33 -3.40 -6.54
C VAL A 262 4.41 -2.26 -7.01
N VAL A 263 4.95 -1.27 -7.70
CA VAL A 263 4.19 -0.14 -8.25
C VAL A 263 3.84 -0.31 -9.71
N GLY A 264 4.62 -1.10 -10.44
CA GLY A 264 4.37 -1.54 -11.80
C GLY A 264 4.84 -2.98 -11.99
N ILE A 265 4.14 -3.76 -12.79
CA ILE A 265 4.57 -5.12 -13.14
C ILE A 265 4.14 -5.47 -14.56
N ARG A 266 5.02 -6.13 -15.29
CA ARG A 266 4.79 -6.69 -16.61
C ARG A 266 5.21 -8.15 -16.61
N HIS A 267 4.29 -9.05 -16.96
CA HIS A 267 4.54 -10.46 -17.21
C HIS A 267 4.69 -10.71 -18.71
N ASP A 268 5.74 -11.41 -19.09
CA ASP A 268 6.01 -11.85 -20.46
C ASP A 268 5.92 -13.38 -20.50
N CYS A 269 4.74 -13.86 -20.87
CA CYS A 269 4.45 -15.31 -20.87
C CYS A 269 5.24 -16.06 -21.93
N ASP A 270 5.61 -15.41 -23.05
CA ASP A 270 6.37 -16.03 -24.13
C ASP A 270 7.83 -16.31 -23.71
N ASN A 271 8.40 -15.41 -22.91
CA ASN A 271 9.79 -15.50 -22.44
C ASN A 271 9.89 -15.96 -20.97
N TYR A 272 8.79 -16.33 -20.35
CA TYR A 272 8.73 -16.71 -18.92
C TYR A 272 9.50 -15.73 -18.04
N SER A 273 9.24 -14.44 -18.22
CA SER A 273 9.94 -13.40 -17.52
C SER A 273 8.99 -12.29 -17.08
N MET A 274 9.38 -11.60 -16.02
CA MET A 274 8.66 -10.41 -15.56
C MET A 274 9.62 -9.26 -15.35
N THR A 275 9.07 -8.06 -15.42
CA THR A 275 9.73 -6.81 -15.03
C THR A 275 8.86 -6.10 -14.02
N MET A 276 9.44 -5.73 -12.90
CA MET A 276 8.76 -5.01 -11.82
C MET A 276 9.43 -3.68 -11.57
N ASP A 277 8.63 -2.65 -11.41
CA ASP A 277 9.04 -1.35 -10.87
C ASP A 277 8.64 -1.31 -9.41
N LEU A 278 9.59 -0.97 -8.56
CA LEU A 278 9.51 -1.10 -7.12
C LEU A 278 9.73 0.24 -6.42
N GLU A 279 8.90 0.56 -5.46
CA GLU A 279 9.03 1.69 -4.54
C GLU A 279 9.47 1.17 -3.18
N LEU A 280 10.48 1.79 -2.57
CA LEU A 280 10.91 1.43 -1.23
C LEU A 280 9.72 1.46 -0.28
N ALA A 281 9.42 0.31 0.31
CA ALA A 281 8.48 0.28 1.43
C ALA A 281 9.19 1.04 2.55
N LYS A 282 8.90 2.36 2.65
CA LYS A 282 9.36 3.13 3.80
C LYS A 282 8.93 2.31 5.00
N THR A 283 9.86 1.87 5.79
CA THR A 283 9.58 1.51 7.14
C THR A 283 9.11 2.79 7.84
N GLU A 284 7.85 3.12 7.75
CA GLU A 284 7.16 3.39 9.00
C GLU A 284 7.59 2.20 9.83
N THR A 285 8.42 2.44 10.84
CA THR A 285 8.99 1.43 11.72
C THR A 285 8.06 0.26 11.66
N ALA A 286 8.50 -0.88 11.06
CA ALA A 286 7.59 -1.98 10.82
C ALA A 286 7.02 -2.39 12.17
N THR A 287 6.04 -1.64 12.60
CA THR A 287 4.96 -2.20 13.33
C THR A 287 4.30 -3.06 12.27
N GLN A 288 4.83 -4.30 12.11
CA GLN A 288 3.95 -5.37 11.71
C GLN A 288 2.68 -5.09 12.50
N THR A 289 1.67 -4.58 11.82
CA THR A 289 0.31 -4.88 12.18
C THR A 289 0.13 -6.36 11.83
N THR A 290 0.86 -7.25 12.52
CA THR A 290 0.17 -8.39 13.10
C THR A 290 -1.09 -7.75 13.65
N LYS A 291 -2.26 -8.03 13.08
CA LYS A 291 -3.56 -7.78 13.72
C LYS A 291 -3.28 -8.00 15.18
N LYS A 292 -3.28 -6.91 15.99
CA LYS A 292 -2.92 -7.00 17.40
C LYS A 292 -3.88 -8.05 17.93
N LYS A 293 -3.38 -9.27 18.11
CA LYS A 293 -4.19 -10.38 18.58
C LYS A 293 -4.73 -9.87 19.88
N ASP A 294 -6.01 -9.68 19.97
CA ASP A 294 -6.62 -9.04 21.13
C ASP A 294 -6.55 -10.07 22.26
N TYR A 295 -5.44 -10.00 23.00
CA TYR A 295 -5.20 -10.89 24.10
C TYR A 295 -6.09 -10.52 25.30
N ASN A 296 -6.69 -11.54 25.88
CA ASN A 296 -7.55 -11.41 27.04
C ASN A 296 -6.92 -12.06 28.27
N VAL A 297 -7.36 -11.62 29.43
CA VAL A 297 -7.03 -12.30 30.69
C VAL A 297 -7.54 -13.74 30.61
N GLY A 298 -6.64 -14.68 30.87
CA GLY A 298 -6.91 -16.10 30.73
C GLY A 298 -6.20 -16.78 29.56
N ASP A 299 -5.81 -16.04 28.54
CA ASP A 299 -5.13 -16.57 27.36
C ASP A 299 -3.75 -17.15 27.72
N ILE A 300 -3.42 -18.25 27.06
CA ILE A 300 -2.07 -18.85 27.13
C ILE A 300 -1.27 -18.35 25.93
N VAL A 301 -0.11 -17.76 26.21
CA VAL A 301 0.78 -17.13 25.25
C VAL A 301 2.18 -17.72 25.34
N ASN A 302 2.98 -17.55 24.29
CA ASN A 302 4.40 -17.91 24.30
C ASN A 302 5.21 -16.66 24.68
N PHE A 303 5.68 -16.57 25.90
CA PHE A 303 6.61 -15.53 26.33
C PHE A 303 7.97 -15.75 25.67
N LYS A 304 8.50 -14.73 25.01
CA LYS A 304 9.75 -14.79 24.21
C LYS A 304 11.02 -14.76 25.07
N GLY A 305 10.87 -14.64 26.38
CA GLY A 305 11.97 -14.41 27.30
C GLY A 305 12.28 -12.91 27.45
N GLY A 306 13.12 -12.58 28.41
CA GLY A 306 13.52 -11.20 28.69
C GLY A 306 13.23 -10.79 30.13
N THR A 307 12.83 -9.53 30.32
CA THR A 307 12.60 -8.99 31.67
C THR A 307 11.12 -9.02 32.03
N HIS A 308 10.81 -9.47 33.25
CA HIS A 308 9.53 -9.21 33.89
C HIS A 308 9.72 -8.28 35.09
N TYR A 309 8.70 -7.50 35.39
CA TYR A 309 8.75 -6.44 36.41
C TYR A 309 7.78 -6.69 37.56
N VAL A 310 8.10 -6.14 38.73
CA VAL A 310 7.26 -6.32 39.93
C VAL A 310 5.98 -5.48 39.87
N SER A 311 5.93 -4.43 39.05
CA SER A 311 4.74 -3.62 38.86
C SER A 311 4.59 -3.14 37.40
N SER A 312 3.40 -2.65 37.05
CA SER A 312 3.08 -2.14 35.71
C SER A 312 3.60 -0.71 35.43
N TYR A 313 4.26 -0.06 36.37
CA TYR A 313 4.69 1.34 36.27
C TYR A 313 6.14 1.47 35.81
N SER A 314 6.47 2.59 35.21
CA SER A 314 7.83 2.97 34.85
C SER A 314 8.76 2.95 36.09
N GLY A 315 10.03 2.54 35.87
CA GLY A 315 11.02 2.44 36.93
C GLY A 315 10.87 1.24 37.86
N SER A 316 9.95 0.33 37.56
CA SER A 316 9.77 -0.91 38.32
C SER A 316 11.00 -1.81 38.22
N ARG A 317 11.34 -2.50 39.33
CA ARG A 317 12.44 -3.46 39.38
C ARG A 317 12.12 -4.65 38.47
N GLY A 318 13.05 -5.00 37.57
CA GLY A 318 12.95 -6.13 36.64
C GLY A 318 13.81 -7.32 37.04
N TYR A 319 13.39 -8.51 36.63
CA TYR A 319 14.10 -9.76 36.76
C TYR A 319 14.09 -10.52 35.44
N SER A 320 15.16 -11.23 35.14
CA SER A 320 15.26 -12.03 33.90
C SER A 320 14.37 -13.27 33.98
N ALA A 321 13.66 -13.53 32.87
CA ALA A 321 12.85 -14.74 32.75
C ALA A 321 13.12 -15.42 31.37
N ARG A 322 13.07 -16.77 31.41
CA ARG A 322 13.23 -17.62 30.23
C ARG A 322 11.97 -17.63 29.40
N ALA A 323 12.15 -17.83 28.09
CA ALA A 323 11.04 -18.07 27.17
C ALA A 323 10.24 -19.33 27.53
N GLY A 324 8.95 -19.34 27.21
CA GLY A 324 8.08 -20.49 27.43
C GLY A 324 6.61 -20.08 27.58
N LYS A 325 5.74 -21.07 27.79
CA LYS A 325 4.30 -20.82 27.91
C LYS A 325 3.96 -20.09 29.22
N ALA A 326 3.10 -19.08 29.07
CA ALA A 326 2.60 -18.29 30.19
C ALA A 326 1.12 -17.93 29.98
N LYS A 327 0.42 -17.72 31.10
CA LYS A 327 -0.97 -17.28 31.14
C LYS A 327 -1.03 -15.78 31.42
N ILE A 328 -1.82 -15.06 30.70
CA ILE A 328 -2.14 -13.65 30.98
C ILE A 328 -3.10 -13.63 32.19
N THR A 329 -2.70 -12.98 33.24
CA THR A 329 -3.50 -12.93 34.49
C THR A 329 -4.08 -11.55 34.73
N ILE A 330 -3.44 -10.49 34.25
CA ILE A 330 -3.94 -9.13 34.37
C ILE A 330 -3.59 -8.37 33.06
N LYS A 331 -4.54 -7.57 32.57
CA LYS A 331 -4.36 -6.59 31.49
C LYS A 331 -4.64 -5.21 32.04
N ASN A 332 -3.63 -4.37 32.16
CA ASN A 332 -3.81 -2.98 32.54
C ASN A 332 -4.07 -2.11 31.32
N GLY A 333 -4.93 -1.10 31.49
CA GLY A 333 -5.30 -0.17 30.42
C GLY A 333 -4.15 0.70 29.90
N SER A 334 -4.42 1.50 28.88
CA SER A 334 -3.48 2.41 28.24
C SER A 334 -2.75 3.32 29.24
N GLY A 335 -1.46 3.58 28.98
CA GLY A 335 -0.62 4.46 29.81
C GLY A 335 0.22 3.77 30.86
N LYS A 336 0.28 2.44 30.88
CA LYS A 336 1.21 1.66 31.72
C LYS A 336 2.41 1.22 30.88
N THR A 337 3.61 1.32 31.46
CA THR A 337 4.85 0.92 30.80
C THR A 337 4.90 -0.59 30.58
N HIS A 338 4.40 -1.36 31.56
CA HIS A 338 4.37 -2.82 31.54
C HIS A 338 2.90 -3.28 31.68
N PRO A 339 2.12 -3.33 30.58
CA PRO A 339 0.65 -3.47 30.65
C PRO A 339 0.14 -4.89 30.91
N TRP A 340 0.99 -5.92 30.79
CA TRP A 340 0.58 -7.31 30.86
C TRP A 340 1.22 -8.03 32.06
N HIS A 341 0.42 -8.72 32.84
CA HIS A 341 0.95 -9.61 33.89
C HIS A 341 0.87 -11.06 33.42
N LEU A 342 2.03 -11.73 33.40
CA LEU A 342 2.19 -13.11 32.97
C LEU A 342 2.58 -14.01 34.15
N ILE A 343 2.06 -15.24 34.17
CA ILE A 343 2.47 -16.32 35.03
C ILE A 343 2.79 -17.54 34.15
N HIS A 344 3.98 -18.12 34.30
CA HIS A 344 4.37 -19.32 33.59
C HIS A 344 3.41 -20.48 33.85
N THR A 345 3.17 -21.32 32.82
CA THR A 345 2.27 -22.48 32.90
C THR A 345 3.00 -23.82 32.89
N ASP A 346 4.30 -23.80 32.60
CA ASP A 346 5.16 -24.98 32.61
C ASP A 346 6.56 -24.64 33.17
N SER A 347 7.45 -25.61 33.26
CA SER A 347 8.83 -25.44 33.76
C SER A 347 9.79 -24.84 32.74
N GLY A 348 9.36 -24.63 31.48
CA GLY A 348 10.16 -23.99 30.43
C GLY A 348 10.46 -22.55 30.75
N SER A 349 9.45 -21.82 31.21
CA SER A 349 9.56 -20.41 31.62
C SER A 349 9.59 -20.29 33.16
N ASN A 350 10.05 -19.13 33.61
CA ASN A 350 9.95 -18.68 34.99
C ASN A 350 9.37 -17.28 35.11
N VAL A 351 8.64 -16.84 34.07
CA VAL A 351 7.99 -15.51 34.06
C VAL A 351 6.90 -15.47 35.12
N TYR A 352 6.98 -14.46 36.01
CA TYR A 352 5.98 -14.19 37.03
C TYR A 352 5.99 -12.70 37.36
N GLY A 353 5.25 -11.92 36.58
CA GLY A 353 5.22 -10.47 36.74
C GLY A 353 4.75 -9.73 35.49
N TRP A 354 4.98 -8.43 35.52
CA TRP A 354 4.57 -7.52 34.46
C TRP A 354 5.58 -7.50 33.30
N VAL A 355 5.10 -7.42 32.07
CA VAL A 355 5.92 -7.42 30.87
C VAL A 355 5.43 -6.36 29.89
N ASP A 356 6.33 -5.98 28.98
CA ASP A 356 6.08 -5.01 27.92
C ASP A 356 5.23 -5.60 26.80
N ASP A 357 4.55 -4.74 26.06
CA ASP A 357 3.88 -5.11 24.79
C ASP A 357 4.90 -5.75 23.84
N GLY A 358 4.50 -6.80 23.12
CA GLY A 358 5.34 -7.47 22.12
C GLY A 358 6.32 -8.50 22.68
N THR A 359 6.41 -8.71 24.00
CA THR A 359 7.27 -9.71 24.62
C THR A 359 6.72 -11.13 24.57
N PHE A 360 5.51 -11.33 24.05
CA PHE A 360 4.85 -12.63 23.87
C PHE A 360 4.00 -12.66 22.59
N GLU A 361 3.60 -13.85 22.18
CA GLU A 361 2.77 -14.11 21.01
C GLU A 361 1.74 -15.22 21.23
#